data_ba4915f14b7cd6fc7c1b0c7584d64d5d
#
_entry.id   ba4915f14b7cd6fc7c1b0c7584d64d5d
#
_cell.length_a   1.000
_cell.length_b   1.000
_cell.length_c   1.000
_cell.angle_alpha   90.00
_cell.angle_beta   90.00
_cell.angle_gamma   90.00
#
_symmetry.space_group_name_H-M   'P 1'
#
loop_
_entity.id
_entity.type
_entity.pdbx_description
1 polymer ?
#
loop_
_entity_poly.entity_id
_entity_poly.type
_entity_poly.pdbx_seq_one_letter_code
_entity_poly.pdbx_strand_id
1 'polypeptide(L)'
;MTGITSESEYGWIGQRPGAAQIGAILFVGVAGILFAGVGPLLLGGLEASGRISPVQLGQAGTAELLAMGVAAGLTGPLYGIRNLRLLTILCGLAMAGLNALSIVVDGWTVVLVRGLNGIPSGALIWLMTAMIVRSARPDRWAAIYLTVQTLAQAVIVAALGALVEGAAGVGAGFAVLAAIGVATGLAGLVVPNSLAVLPVDPDQPTGRLSTRGLVALAAAFAFNAGILAVWIYVEPLSRQSGHPAGTAGLAMALSLGAQVVGGLLATFAAGRIPTALTLVVSLLGMGAAMIVFAYLPGVTVFLTVSAMFGFLWMFASPFFTPLVIDADPTRRAAMFGSGAALLGCSAGPFLASLFVGEADVRQSLILGVGLLATSLVIVMLLYFVRAKSHSLVA
;
A
#
# COMPACT_ATOMS: atom_id res chain seq x y z
N MET A 1 -45.37 -1.16 1.69
CA MET A 1 -44.67 -2.27 2.34
C MET A 1 -43.67 -2.82 1.31
N THR A 2 -42.54 -2.22 1.22
CA THR A 2 -41.44 -2.65 0.33
C THR A 2 -40.51 -3.48 1.17
N GLY A 3 -40.35 -4.74 0.77
CA GLY A 3 -39.53 -5.73 1.45
C GLY A 3 -38.13 -5.24 1.67
N ILE A 4 -37.76 -5.15 2.92
CA ILE A 4 -36.36 -5.07 3.37
C ILE A 4 -35.76 -6.43 3.00
N THR A 5 -35.00 -6.46 1.93
CA THR A 5 -34.32 -7.68 1.49
C THR A 5 -33.28 -8.09 2.55
N SER A 6 -33.23 -9.38 2.82
CA SER A 6 -32.36 -10.04 3.81
C SER A 6 -30.84 -9.77 3.67
N GLU A 7 -30.43 -8.94 2.74
CA GLU A 7 -29.02 -8.60 2.47
C GLU A 7 -28.43 -7.57 3.44
N SER A 8 -29.25 -6.82 4.17
CA SER A 8 -28.79 -5.90 5.23
C SER A 8 -28.18 -6.66 6.43
N GLU A 9 -28.50 -7.92 6.58
CA GLU A 9 -28.04 -8.79 7.66
C GLU A 9 -26.55 -9.16 7.54
N TYR A 10 -25.94 -9.06 6.33
CA TYR A 10 -24.54 -9.37 6.06
C TYR A 10 -23.62 -8.14 6.02
N GLY A 11 -24.13 -6.95 6.25
CA GLY A 11 -23.33 -5.74 6.37
C GLY A 11 -22.62 -5.26 5.09
N TRP A 12 -22.95 -5.80 3.89
CA TRP A 12 -22.52 -5.23 2.62
C TRP A 12 -23.32 -3.98 2.28
N ILE A 13 -22.64 -2.95 1.76
CA ILE A 13 -23.32 -1.78 1.21
C ILE A 13 -23.69 -2.10 -0.24
N GLY A 14 -25.01 -2.28 -0.50
CA GLY A 14 -25.54 -2.70 -1.78
C GLY A 14 -25.37 -4.20 -2.06
N GLN A 15 -25.52 -4.58 -3.32
CA GLN A 15 -25.44 -5.97 -3.74
C GLN A 15 -24.00 -6.48 -3.65
N ARG A 16 -23.79 -7.63 -2.99
CA ARG A 16 -22.50 -8.31 -2.94
C ARG A 16 -22.08 -8.75 -4.34
N PRO A 17 -20.87 -8.40 -4.81
CA PRO A 17 -20.37 -8.90 -6.08
C PRO A 17 -20.22 -10.43 -6.06
N GLY A 18 -20.43 -11.08 -7.20
CA GLY A 18 -20.22 -12.51 -7.35
C GLY A 18 -18.74 -12.91 -7.16
N ALA A 19 -18.47 -14.19 -6.89
CA ALA A 19 -17.13 -14.67 -6.63
C ALA A 19 -16.13 -14.34 -7.77
N ALA A 20 -16.54 -14.50 -9.02
CA ALA A 20 -15.71 -14.14 -10.19
C ALA A 20 -15.40 -12.64 -10.25
N GLN A 21 -16.38 -11.78 -9.90
CA GLN A 21 -16.19 -10.33 -9.86
C GLN A 21 -15.24 -9.91 -8.73
N ILE A 22 -15.36 -10.52 -7.56
CA ILE A 22 -14.44 -10.30 -6.43
C ILE A 22 -13.03 -10.73 -6.82
N GLY A 23 -12.88 -11.90 -7.43
CA GLY A 23 -11.58 -12.38 -7.94
C GLY A 23 -10.97 -11.44 -8.97
N ALA A 24 -11.78 -10.91 -9.89
CA ALA A 24 -11.34 -9.94 -10.89
C ALA A 24 -10.89 -8.62 -10.24
N ILE A 25 -11.66 -8.08 -9.28
CA ILE A 25 -11.28 -6.85 -8.56
C ILE A 25 -9.98 -7.07 -7.75
N LEU A 26 -9.85 -8.21 -7.08
CA LEU A 26 -8.63 -8.55 -6.34
C LEU A 26 -7.42 -8.64 -7.29
N PHE A 27 -7.56 -9.32 -8.42
CA PHE A 27 -6.50 -9.44 -9.43
C PHE A 27 -6.08 -8.07 -9.97
N VAL A 28 -7.02 -7.21 -10.38
CA VAL A 28 -6.68 -5.89 -10.93
C VAL A 28 -6.08 -4.96 -9.87
N GLY A 29 -6.53 -5.05 -8.62
CA GLY A 29 -5.93 -4.31 -7.52
C GLY A 29 -4.49 -4.74 -7.24
N VAL A 30 -4.22 -6.06 -7.27
CA VAL A 30 -2.85 -6.61 -7.14
C VAL A 30 -1.97 -6.19 -8.31
N ALA A 31 -2.49 -6.27 -9.56
CA ALA A 31 -1.77 -5.80 -10.74
C ALA A 31 -1.42 -4.30 -10.65
N GLY A 32 -2.33 -3.47 -10.11
CA GLY A 32 -2.10 -2.05 -9.90
C GLY A 32 -0.93 -1.74 -8.98
N ILE A 33 -0.76 -2.49 -7.88
CA ILE A 33 0.33 -2.26 -6.91
C ILE A 33 1.61 -3.04 -7.23
N LEU A 34 1.60 -3.88 -8.23
CA LEU A 34 2.68 -4.85 -8.47
C LEU A 34 4.05 -4.19 -8.62
N PHE A 35 4.12 -3.06 -9.32
CA PHE A 35 5.38 -2.36 -9.53
C PHE A 35 6.03 -1.86 -8.23
N ALA A 36 5.26 -1.58 -7.19
CA ALA A 36 5.82 -1.19 -5.89
C ALA A 36 6.77 -2.26 -5.31
N GLY A 37 6.51 -3.55 -5.61
CA GLY A 37 7.38 -4.67 -5.20
C GLY A 37 8.46 -5.03 -6.22
N VAL A 38 8.15 -5.01 -7.52
CA VAL A 38 9.09 -5.45 -8.58
C VAL A 38 9.93 -4.31 -9.14
N GLY A 39 9.55 -3.05 -8.86
CA GLY A 39 10.21 -1.85 -9.37
C GLY A 39 11.72 -1.80 -9.11
N PRO A 40 12.19 -2.06 -7.89
CA PRO A 40 13.63 -2.06 -7.59
C PRO A 40 14.44 -3.01 -8.50
N LEU A 41 13.91 -4.20 -8.79
CA LEU A 41 14.55 -5.16 -9.70
C LEU A 41 14.62 -4.62 -11.14
N LEU A 42 13.52 -4.08 -11.66
CA LEU A 42 13.44 -3.62 -13.04
C LEU A 42 14.18 -2.30 -13.26
N LEU A 43 14.04 -1.34 -12.34
CA LEU A 43 14.78 -0.09 -12.41
C LEU A 43 16.27 -0.30 -12.18
N GLY A 44 16.65 -1.20 -11.25
CA GLY A 44 18.03 -1.61 -11.06
C GLY A 44 18.62 -2.28 -12.31
N GLY A 45 17.85 -3.10 -13.02
CA GLY A 45 18.26 -3.68 -14.32
C GLY A 45 18.45 -2.63 -15.42
N LEU A 46 17.62 -1.58 -15.46
CA LEU A 46 17.82 -0.45 -16.39
C LEU A 46 19.09 0.35 -16.03
N GLU A 47 19.34 0.56 -14.74
CA GLU A 47 20.54 1.26 -14.26
C GLU A 47 21.80 0.44 -14.56
N ALA A 48 21.80 -0.84 -14.24
CA ALA A 48 22.91 -1.75 -14.52
C ALA A 48 23.24 -1.86 -16.02
N SER A 49 22.22 -1.70 -16.89
CA SER A 49 22.40 -1.65 -18.34
C SER A 49 22.82 -0.27 -18.87
N GLY A 50 23.01 0.73 -18.01
CA GLY A 50 23.40 2.09 -18.38
C GLY A 50 22.29 2.92 -19.04
N ARG A 51 21.03 2.46 -19.05
CA ARG A 51 19.89 3.13 -19.66
C ARG A 51 19.33 4.28 -18.82
N ILE A 52 19.53 4.24 -17.49
CA ILE A 52 19.19 5.31 -16.56
C ILE A 52 20.34 5.51 -15.57
N SER A 53 20.45 6.71 -15.01
CA SER A 53 21.38 6.99 -13.90
C SER A 53 20.79 6.57 -12.56
N PRO A 54 21.60 6.42 -11.49
CA PRO A 54 21.09 6.18 -10.13
C PRO A 54 20.10 7.23 -9.63
N VAL A 55 20.27 8.49 -10.03
CA VAL A 55 19.33 9.58 -9.74
C VAL A 55 17.99 9.35 -10.42
N GLN A 56 18.02 9.00 -11.71
CA GLN A 56 16.81 8.73 -12.50
C GLN A 56 16.08 7.48 -12.00
N LEU A 57 16.79 6.47 -11.51
CA LEU A 57 16.21 5.30 -10.85
C LEU A 57 15.33 5.70 -9.67
N GLY A 58 15.89 6.47 -8.73
CA GLY A 58 15.15 6.94 -7.56
C GLY A 58 13.94 7.80 -7.93
N GLN A 59 14.11 8.68 -8.93
CA GLN A 59 13.02 9.55 -9.39
C GLN A 59 11.92 8.80 -10.14
N ALA A 60 12.25 7.77 -10.91
CA ALA A 60 11.26 6.95 -11.61
C ALA A 60 10.37 6.19 -10.61
N GLY A 61 10.97 5.58 -9.57
CA GLY A 61 10.21 4.93 -8.50
C GLY A 61 9.32 5.91 -7.73
N THR A 62 9.87 7.07 -7.36
CA THR A 62 9.12 8.13 -6.66
C THR A 62 7.97 8.68 -7.51
N ALA A 63 8.22 8.98 -8.78
CA ALA A 63 7.20 9.51 -9.69
C ALA A 63 6.02 8.54 -9.86
N GLU A 64 6.30 7.24 -9.97
CA GLU A 64 5.26 6.23 -10.08
C GLU A 64 4.43 6.10 -8.82
N LEU A 65 5.08 5.97 -7.65
CA LEU A 65 4.37 5.86 -6.37
C LEU A 65 3.57 7.11 -6.05
N LEU A 66 4.11 8.30 -6.33
CA LEU A 66 3.40 9.56 -6.14
C LEU A 66 2.16 9.64 -7.04
N ALA A 67 2.32 9.39 -8.35
CA ALA A 67 1.22 9.39 -9.30
C ALA A 67 0.15 8.34 -8.95
N MET A 68 0.58 7.15 -8.49
CA MET A 68 -0.29 6.09 -8.02
C MET A 68 -1.10 6.52 -6.80
N GLY A 69 -0.46 7.16 -5.82
CA GLY A 69 -1.14 7.67 -4.61
C GLY A 69 -2.14 8.77 -4.92
N VAL A 70 -1.76 9.73 -5.77
CA VAL A 70 -2.65 10.81 -6.23
C VAL A 70 -3.84 10.23 -7.00
N ALA A 71 -3.59 9.33 -7.95
CA ALA A 71 -4.66 8.72 -8.74
C ALA A 71 -5.59 7.86 -7.87
N ALA A 72 -5.06 7.09 -6.91
CA ALA A 72 -5.87 6.33 -5.97
C ALA A 72 -6.78 7.23 -5.11
N GLY A 73 -6.32 8.42 -4.75
CA GLY A 73 -7.13 9.41 -4.03
C GLY A 73 -8.19 10.10 -4.92
N LEU A 74 -7.84 10.42 -6.16
CA LEU A 74 -8.68 11.25 -7.03
C LEU A 74 -9.64 10.47 -7.94
N THR A 75 -9.43 9.18 -8.18
CA THR A 75 -10.28 8.40 -9.10
C THR A 75 -11.75 8.40 -8.65
N GLY A 76 -12.02 8.25 -7.37
CA GLY A 76 -13.39 8.29 -6.84
C GLY A 76 -14.10 9.61 -7.10
N PRO A 77 -13.55 10.75 -6.68
CA PRO A 77 -14.11 12.07 -6.93
C PRO A 77 -14.28 12.43 -8.41
N LEU A 78 -13.33 12.03 -9.26
CA LEU A 78 -13.31 12.43 -10.68
C LEU A 78 -14.12 11.50 -11.58
N TYR A 79 -14.04 10.18 -11.34
CA TYR A 79 -14.67 9.18 -12.21
C TYR A 79 -15.96 8.62 -11.63
N GLY A 80 -16.03 8.45 -10.32
CA GLY A 80 -17.18 7.87 -9.62
C GLY A 80 -17.20 6.34 -9.70
N ILE A 81 -18.40 5.78 -9.45
CA ILE A 81 -18.62 4.33 -9.24
C ILE A 81 -19.35 3.64 -10.40
N ARG A 82 -19.43 4.29 -11.56
CA ARG A 82 -20.09 3.78 -12.76
C ARG A 82 -19.05 3.50 -13.85
N ASN A 83 -19.41 2.64 -14.81
CA ASN A 83 -18.54 2.26 -15.92
C ASN A 83 -17.17 1.67 -15.49
N LEU A 84 -17.15 0.95 -14.35
CA LEU A 84 -15.91 0.40 -13.80
C LEU A 84 -15.25 -0.63 -14.72
N ARG A 85 -16.03 -1.31 -15.57
CA ARG A 85 -15.50 -2.17 -16.65
C ARG A 85 -14.62 -1.39 -17.61
N LEU A 86 -15.15 -0.29 -18.13
CA LEU A 86 -14.42 0.56 -19.09
C LEU A 86 -13.17 1.14 -18.42
N LEU A 87 -13.29 1.65 -17.19
CA LEU A 87 -12.14 2.13 -16.42
C LEU A 87 -11.05 1.06 -16.33
N THR A 88 -11.40 -0.17 -15.94
CA THR A 88 -10.46 -1.27 -15.77
C THR A 88 -9.79 -1.66 -17.09
N ILE A 89 -10.56 -1.73 -18.19
CA ILE A 89 -10.04 -2.04 -19.52
C ILE A 89 -9.04 -0.96 -19.95
N LEU A 90 -9.40 0.32 -19.85
CA LEU A 90 -8.54 1.43 -20.23
C LEU A 90 -7.26 1.48 -19.38
N CYS A 91 -7.38 1.28 -18.07
CA CYS A 91 -6.23 1.23 -17.17
C CYS A 91 -5.31 0.05 -17.50
N GLY A 92 -5.86 -1.15 -17.75
CA GLY A 92 -5.08 -2.32 -18.11
C GLY A 92 -4.31 -2.12 -19.43
N LEU A 93 -4.97 -1.58 -20.46
CA LEU A 93 -4.33 -1.27 -21.74
C LEU A 93 -3.27 -0.16 -21.61
N ALA A 94 -3.53 0.89 -20.82
CA ALA A 94 -2.56 1.94 -20.55
C ALA A 94 -1.32 1.37 -19.85
N MET A 95 -1.49 0.52 -18.80
CA MET A 95 -0.39 -0.16 -18.13
C MET A 95 0.39 -1.06 -19.12
N ALA A 96 -0.30 -1.80 -19.98
CA ALA A 96 0.35 -2.65 -21.00
C ALA A 96 1.22 -1.81 -21.92
N GLY A 97 0.67 -0.71 -22.48
CA GLY A 97 1.39 0.18 -23.37
C GLY A 97 2.59 0.87 -22.69
N LEU A 98 2.41 1.39 -21.47
CA LEU A 98 3.47 2.08 -20.73
C LEU A 98 4.59 1.13 -20.29
N ASN A 99 4.27 -0.11 -19.90
CA ASN A 99 5.27 -1.13 -19.63
C ASN A 99 6.00 -1.55 -20.92
N ALA A 100 5.30 -1.74 -22.03
CA ALA A 100 5.92 -2.01 -23.33
C ALA A 100 6.83 -0.85 -23.76
N LEU A 101 6.41 0.40 -23.55
CA LEU A 101 7.22 1.58 -23.86
C LEU A 101 8.49 1.63 -23.01
N SER A 102 8.43 1.18 -21.75
CA SER A 102 9.60 1.09 -20.83
C SER A 102 10.71 0.16 -21.36
N ILE A 103 10.39 -0.73 -22.34
CA ILE A 103 11.39 -1.61 -22.98
C ILE A 103 12.36 -0.81 -23.84
N VAL A 104 11.91 0.29 -24.46
CA VAL A 104 12.63 0.99 -25.51
C VAL A 104 13.07 2.42 -25.17
N VAL A 105 12.60 2.98 -24.03
CA VAL A 105 12.93 4.35 -23.61
C VAL A 105 14.09 4.36 -22.62
N ASP A 106 14.84 5.48 -22.60
CA ASP A 106 16.01 5.70 -21.77
C ASP A 106 15.93 7.04 -21.00
N GLY A 107 16.80 7.21 -20.02
CA GLY A 107 17.01 8.46 -19.31
C GLY A 107 15.74 9.00 -18.65
N TRP A 108 15.52 10.31 -18.80
CA TRP A 108 14.36 11.00 -18.21
C TRP A 108 13.00 10.56 -18.78
N THR A 109 13.01 9.97 -19.97
CA THR A 109 11.79 9.42 -20.57
C THR A 109 11.27 8.23 -19.75
N VAL A 110 12.16 7.42 -19.16
CA VAL A 110 11.77 6.36 -18.21
C VAL A 110 11.03 6.96 -17.01
N VAL A 111 11.56 8.04 -16.42
CA VAL A 111 10.93 8.72 -15.27
C VAL A 111 9.52 9.17 -15.61
N LEU A 112 9.34 9.78 -16.78
CA LEU A 112 8.03 10.22 -17.27
C LEU A 112 7.07 9.04 -17.48
N VAL A 113 7.53 7.99 -18.18
CA VAL A 113 6.72 6.80 -18.49
C VAL A 113 6.31 6.08 -17.20
N ARG A 114 7.21 5.98 -16.21
CA ARG A 114 6.87 5.40 -14.90
C ARG A 114 5.87 6.25 -14.14
N GLY A 115 6.06 7.58 -14.10
CA GLY A 115 5.07 8.49 -13.53
C GLY A 115 3.68 8.35 -14.17
N LEU A 116 3.62 8.30 -15.51
CA LEU A 116 2.36 8.07 -16.24
C LEU A 116 1.74 6.70 -15.90
N ASN A 117 2.56 5.65 -15.71
CA ASN A 117 2.08 4.30 -15.33
C ASN A 117 1.46 4.27 -13.93
N GLY A 118 1.88 5.14 -13.04
CA GLY A 118 1.28 5.28 -11.71
C GLY A 118 -0.20 5.68 -11.76
N ILE A 119 -0.64 6.41 -12.78
CA ILE A 119 -2.03 6.89 -12.89
C ILE A 119 -3.02 5.72 -13.05
N PRO A 120 -2.93 4.86 -14.08
CA PRO A 120 -3.82 3.71 -14.20
C PRO A 120 -3.67 2.72 -13.05
N SER A 121 -2.46 2.54 -12.54
CA SER A 121 -2.17 1.69 -11.37
C SER A 121 -2.94 2.16 -10.14
N GLY A 122 -2.90 3.46 -9.83
CA GLY A 122 -3.64 4.05 -8.71
C GLY A 122 -5.15 3.93 -8.86
N ALA A 123 -5.69 4.09 -10.08
CA ALA A 123 -7.11 3.91 -10.34
C ALA A 123 -7.58 2.47 -10.06
N LEU A 124 -6.77 1.46 -10.38
CA LEU A 124 -7.09 0.05 -10.09
C LEU A 124 -7.00 -0.25 -8.59
N ILE A 125 -6.05 0.34 -7.87
CA ILE A 125 -5.96 0.24 -6.39
C ILE A 125 -7.20 0.88 -5.76
N TRP A 126 -7.63 2.04 -6.26
CA TRP A 126 -8.88 2.67 -5.81
C TRP A 126 -10.08 1.74 -5.99
N LEU A 127 -10.19 1.04 -7.12
CA LEU A 127 -11.29 0.09 -7.37
C LEU A 127 -11.32 -1.03 -6.31
N MET A 128 -10.16 -1.57 -5.95
CA MET A 128 -10.04 -2.56 -4.87
C MET A 128 -10.47 -1.96 -3.53
N THR A 129 -10.00 -0.74 -3.20
CA THR A 129 -10.41 -0.02 -2.00
C THR A 129 -11.91 0.22 -1.97
N ALA A 130 -12.52 0.58 -3.12
CA ALA A 130 -13.96 0.79 -3.26
C ALA A 130 -14.78 -0.46 -2.91
N MET A 131 -14.28 -1.64 -3.27
CA MET A 131 -14.88 -2.91 -2.89
C MET A 131 -14.70 -3.20 -1.39
N ILE A 132 -13.48 -3.05 -0.87
CA ILE A 132 -13.16 -3.30 0.55
C ILE A 132 -14.07 -2.48 1.45
N VAL A 133 -14.20 -1.18 1.18
CA VAL A 133 -15.00 -0.23 1.97
C VAL A 133 -16.49 -0.59 2.01
N ARG A 134 -16.98 -1.26 0.98
CA ARG A 134 -18.40 -1.70 0.88
C ARG A 134 -18.65 -3.09 1.45
N SER A 135 -17.59 -3.82 1.76
CA SER A 135 -17.70 -5.19 2.27
C SER A 135 -18.22 -5.23 3.71
N ALA A 136 -18.78 -6.38 4.10
CA ALA A 136 -19.22 -6.64 5.46
C ALA A 136 -18.06 -6.69 6.48
N ARG A 137 -16.84 -7.03 6.01
CA ARG A 137 -15.63 -7.16 6.84
C ARG A 137 -14.45 -6.51 6.12
N PRO A 138 -14.38 -5.16 6.17
CA PRO A 138 -13.34 -4.40 5.47
C PRO A 138 -11.94 -4.74 5.93
N ASP A 139 -11.74 -4.98 7.23
CA ASP A 139 -10.49 -5.44 7.85
C ASP A 139 -9.98 -6.74 7.22
N ARG A 140 -10.87 -7.74 7.08
CA ARG A 140 -10.54 -9.03 6.48
C ARG A 140 -10.19 -8.92 4.99
N TRP A 141 -10.98 -8.15 4.24
CA TRP A 141 -10.71 -7.98 2.81
C TRP A 141 -9.45 -7.15 2.55
N ALA A 142 -9.16 -6.16 3.40
CA ALA A 142 -7.89 -5.44 3.37
C ALA A 142 -6.71 -6.40 3.64
N ALA A 143 -6.82 -7.26 4.67
CA ALA A 143 -5.79 -8.24 4.98
C ALA A 143 -5.58 -9.26 3.86
N ILE A 144 -6.65 -9.79 3.25
CA ILE A 144 -6.58 -10.68 2.09
C ILE A 144 -5.86 -9.99 0.93
N TYR A 145 -6.25 -8.76 0.61
CA TYR A 145 -5.64 -8.00 -0.48
C TYR A 145 -4.14 -7.79 -0.25
N LEU A 146 -3.76 -7.30 0.93
CA LEU A 146 -2.36 -7.04 1.27
C LEU A 146 -1.52 -8.33 1.28
N THR A 147 -2.07 -9.44 1.75
CA THR A 147 -1.38 -10.74 1.73
C THR A 147 -1.18 -11.24 0.30
N VAL A 148 -2.23 -11.21 -0.51
CA VAL A 148 -2.18 -11.69 -1.90
C VAL A 148 -1.24 -10.81 -2.74
N GLN A 149 -1.25 -9.49 -2.56
CA GLN A 149 -0.31 -8.61 -3.28
C GLN A 149 1.14 -8.87 -2.90
N THR A 150 1.44 -9.04 -1.60
CA THR A 150 2.81 -9.32 -1.14
C THR A 150 3.31 -10.66 -1.66
N LEU A 151 2.45 -11.68 -1.62
CA LEU A 151 2.76 -12.99 -2.18
C LEU A 151 2.99 -12.93 -3.69
N ALA A 152 2.12 -12.21 -4.43
CA ALA A 152 2.26 -12.03 -5.88
C ALA A 152 3.56 -11.30 -6.21
N GLN A 153 3.89 -10.23 -5.48
CA GLN A 153 5.15 -9.51 -5.64
C GLN A 153 6.36 -10.42 -5.40
N ALA A 154 6.35 -11.19 -4.31
CA ALA A 154 7.44 -12.11 -3.99
C ALA A 154 7.64 -13.18 -5.08
N VAL A 155 6.55 -13.80 -5.54
CA VAL A 155 6.58 -14.82 -6.61
C VAL A 155 7.09 -14.22 -7.92
N ILE A 156 6.61 -13.04 -8.29
CA ILE A 156 7.00 -12.40 -9.55
C ILE A 156 8.45 -11.90 -9.48
N VAL A 157 8.89 -11.33 -8.37
CA VAL A 157 10.31 -10.95 -8.19
C VAL A 157 11.21 -12.17 -8.33
N ALA A 158 10.87 -13.29 -7.70
CA ALA A 158 11.64 -14.53 -7.83
C ALA A 158 11.67 -15.06 -9.27
N ALA A 159 10.53 -15.04 -9.96
CA ALA A 159 10.46 -15.46 -11.37
C ALA A 159 11.20 -14.52 -12.32
N LEU A 160 11.09 -13.20 -12.10
CA LEU A 160 11.73 -12.19 -12.95
C LEU A 160 13.24 -12.09 -12.68
N GLY A 161 13.72 -12.37 -11.47
CA GLY A 161 15.15 -12.33 -11.14
C GLY A 161 15.96 -13.18 -12.12
N ALA A 162 15.55 -14.43 -12.34
CA ALA A 162 16.21 -15.33 -13.28
C ALA A 162 16.12 -14.86 -14.75
N LEU A 163 15.04 -14.15 -15.14
CA LEU A 163 14.86 -13.61 -16.49
C LEU A 163 15.68 -12.35 -16.72
N VAL A 164 15.71 -11.44 -15.76
CA VAL A 164 16.40 -10.14 -15.84
C VAL A 164 17.92 -10.31 -15.79
N GLU A 165 18.40 -11.22 -14.95
CA GLU A 165 19.84 -11.55 -14.85
C GLU A 165 20.32 -12.44 -16.02
N GLY A 166 19.41 -13.09 -16.73
CA GLY A 166 19.70 -13.95 -17.87
C GLY A 166 19.85 -13.21 -19.19
N ALA A 167 20.00 -13.95 -20.28
CA ALA A 167 20.16 -13.42 -21.65
C ALA A 167 18.98 -12.59 -22.14
N ALA A 168 17.80 -12.71 -21.52
CA ALA A 168 16.60 -11.95 -21.89
C ALA A 168 16.61 -10.50 -21.39
N GLY A 169 17.40 -10.21 -20.36
CA GLY A 169 17.61 -8.86 -19.83
C GLY A 169 16.35 -8.22 -19.23
N VAL A 170 16.49 -6.96 -18.82
CA VAL A 170 15.41 -6.18 -18.15
C VAL A 170 14.17 -5.98 -19.03
N GLY A 171 14.33 -5.98 -20.35
CA GLY A 171 13.21 -5.86 -21.29
C GLY A 171 12.18 -6.99 -21.13
N ALA A 172 12.62 -8.22 -20.85
CA ALA A 172 11.71 -9.34 -20.59
C ALA A 172 10.85 -9.10 -19.33
N GLY A 173 11.40 -8.50 -18.30
CA GLY A 173 10.65 -8.14 -17.08
C GLY A 173 9.52 -7.15 -17.39
N PHE A 174 9.79 -6.09 -18.17
CA PHE A 174 8.75 -5.16 -18.60
C PHE A 174 7.74 -5.79 -19.55
N ALA A 175 8.16 -6.74 -20.41
CA ALA A 175 7.23 -7.49 -21.26
C ALA A 175 6.25 -8.34 -20.43
N VAL A 176 6.69 -8.96 -19.34
CA VAL A 176 5.83 -9.67 -18.37
C VAL A 176 4.83 -8.69 -17.73
N LEU A 177 5.27 -7.51 -17.31
CA LEU A 177 4.35 -6.49 -16.77
C LEU A 177 3.36 -5.99 -17.82
N ALA A 178 3.78 -5.85 -19.09
CA ALA A 178 2.89 -5.50 -20.19
C ALA A 178 1.81 -6.58 -20.40
N ALA A 179 2.20 -7.87 -20.36
CA ALA A 179 1.26 -8.99 -20.45
C ALA A 179 0.27 -9.01 -19.29
N ILE A 180 0.73 -8.71 -18.07
CA ILE A 180 -0.15 -8.55 -16.89
C ILE A 180 -1.11 -7.37 -17.10
N GLY A 181 -0.66 -6.27 -17.71
CA GLY A 181 -1.52 -5.14 -18.10
C GLY A 181 -2.64 -5.57 -19.08
N VAL A 182 -2.32 -6.37 -20.11
CA VAL A 182 -3.33 -6.94 -21.02
C VAL A 182 -4.31 -7.83 -20.25
N ALA A 183 -3.81 -8.74 -19.41
CA ALA A 183 -4.66 -9.60 -18.58
C ALA A 183 -5.57 -8.78 -17.65
N THR A 184 -5.07 -7.65 -17.13
CA THR A 184 -5.85 -6.69 -16.33
C THR A 184 -6.98 -6.08 -17.14
N GLY A 185 -6.71 -5.67 -18.38
CA GLY A 185 -7.74 -5.19 -19.31
C GLY A 185 -8.82 -6.23 -19.58
N LEU A 186 -8.43 -7.49 -19.81
CA LEU A 186 -9.37 -8.60 -20.02
C LEU A 186 -10.20 -8.89 -18.75
N ALA A 187 -9.59 -8.84 -17.56
CA ALA A 187 -10.29 -8.99 -16.31
C ALA A 187 -11.37 -7.90 -16.09
N GLY A 188 -11.21 -6.73 -16.73
CA GLY A 188 -12.21 -5.67 -16.77
C GLY A 188 -13.57 -6.11 -17.32
N LEU A 189 -13.60 -7.13 -18.21
CA LEU A 189 -14.87 -7.68 -18.71
C LEU A 189 -15.71 -8.36 -17.62
N VAL A 190 -15.06 -8.86 -16.57
CA VAL A 190 -15.68 -9.58 -15.44
C VAL A 190 -16.01 -8.64 -14.28
N VAL A 191 -15.28 -7.53 -14.12
CA VAL A 191 -15.52 -6.52 -13.08
C VAL A 191 -16.99 -6.03 -13.14
N PRO A 192 -17.67 -5.82 -11.99
CA PRO A 192 -19.01 -5.24 -12.00
C PRO A 192 -18.99 -3.84 -12.62
N ASN A 193 -20.03 -3.49 -13.38
CA ASN A 193 -20.07 -2.19 -14.07
C ASN A 193 -20.25 -1.00 -13.13
N SER A 194 -20.80 -1.24 -11.94
CA SER A 194 -20.99 -0.23 -10.90
C SER A 194 -20.94 -0.85 -9.51
N LEU A 195 -20.69 -0.02 -8.52
CA LEU A 195 -20.84 -0.36 -7.11
C LEU A 195 -21.95 0.51 -6.49
N ALA A 196 -22.44 0.13 -5.31
CA ALA A 196 -23.43 0.89 -4.60
C ALA A 196 -22.89 2.26 -4.17
N VAL A 197 -23.76 3.27 -4.11
CA VAL A 197 -23.43 4.58 -3.55
C VAL A 197 -23.24 4.42 -2.04
N LEU A 198 -22.21 5.08 -1.50
CA LEU A 198 -21.98 5.11 -0.05
C LEU A 198 -23.05 5.98 0.63
N PRO A 199 -23.41 5.68 1.90
CA PRO A 199 -24.34 6.47 2.66
C PRO A 199 -23.94 7.95 2.71
N VAL A 200 -24.92 8.84 2.69
CA VAL A 200 -24.73 10.28 2.89
C VAL A 200 -25.20 10.58 4.32
N ASP A 201 -24.34 11.28 5.08
CA ASP A 201 -24.74 11.79 6.39
C ASP A 201 -25.65 13.02 6.17
N PRO A 202 -26.90 12.99 6.67
CA PRO A 202 -27.82 14.12 6.53
C PRO A 202 -27.30 15.40 7.17
N ASP A 203 -26.48 15.28 8.21
CA ASP A 203 -25.96 16.41 8.99
C ASP A 203 -24.65 16.98 8.42
N GLN A 204 -24.11 16.35 7.37
CA GLN A 204 -22.90 16.83 6.71
C GLN A 204 -23.19 17.45 5.33
N PRO A 205 -22.58 18.61 5.01
CA PRO A 205 -22.67 19.18 3.66
C PRO A 205 -22.24 18.18 2.61
N THR A 206 -23.05 18.03 1.56
CA THR A 206 -22.75 17.13 0.43
C THR A 206 -21.35 17.44 -0.13
N GLY A 207 -20.47 16.42 -0.13
CA GLY A 207 -19.13 16.50 -0.72
C GLY A 207 -17.98 16.73 0.27
N ARG A 208 -18.22 17.07 1.54
CA ARG A 208 -17.15 17.20 2.54
C ARG A 208 -16.89 15.87 3.26
N LEU A 209 -15.62 15.59 3.51
CA LEU A 209 -15.20 14.47 4.36
C LEU A 209 -15.33 14.89 5.83
N SER A 210 -15.63 13.95 6.71
CA SER A 210 -15.65 14.23 8.14
C SER A 210 -14.23 14.58 8.62
N THR A 211 -14.11 15.55 9.52
CA THR A 211 -12.81 15.92 10.12
C THR A 211 -12.17 14.71 10.81
N ARG A 212 -12.97 13.88 11.48
CA ARG A 212 -12.49 12.66 12.13
C ARG A 212 -11.94 11.65 11.11
N GLY A 213 -12.63 11.47 9.96
CA GLY A 213 -12.15 10.64 8.86
C GLY A 213 -10.83 11.13 8.28
N LEU A 214 -10.67 12.46 8.09
CA LEU A 214 -9.41 13.05 7.64
C LEU A 214 -8.28 12.82 8.64
N VAL A 215 -8.56 12.96 9.94
CA VAL A 215 -7.57 12.67 11.00
C VAL A 215 -7.17 11.20 11.00
N ALA A 216 -8.11 10.28 10.78
CA ALA A 216 -7.80 8.86 10.66
C ALA A 216 -6.97 8.53 9.41
N LEU A 217 -7.22 9.21 8.29
CA LEU A 217 -6.37 9.11 7.09
C LEU A 217 -4.96 9.64 7.34
N ALA A 218 -4.82 10.73 8.12
CA ALA A 218 -3.52 11.24 8.52
C ALA A 218 -2.74 10.24 9.38
N ALA A 219 -3.41 9.43 10.23
CA ALA A 219 -2.76 8.35 10.96
C ALA A 219 -2.21 7.27 10.00
N ALA A 220 -3.00 6.85 9.00
CA ALA A 220 -2.56 5.90 7.98
C ALA A 220 -1.39 6.45 7.13
N PHE A 221 -1.45 7.71 6.76
CA PHE A 221 -0.35 8.42 6.08
C PHE A 221 0.92 8.40 6.92
N ALA A 222 0.86 8.84 8.18
CA ALA A 222 2.00 8.92 9.09
C ALA A 222 2.60 7.54 9.37
N PHE A 223 1.78 6.51 9.51
CA PHE A 223 2.21 5.11 9.64
C PHE A 223 3.06 4.68 8.44
N ASN A 224 2.54 4.82 7.24
CA ASN A 224 3.25 4.40 6.03
C ASN A 224 4.49 5.27 5.76
N ALA A 225 4.43 6.57 6.02
CA ALA A 225 5.59 7.45 5.90
C ALA A 225 6.70 7.06 6.88
N GLY A 226 6.35 6.75 8.14
CA GLY A 226 7.31 6.32 9.15
C GLY A 226 8.01 5.01 8.79
N ILE A 227 7.27 4.05 8.23
CA ILE A 227 7.83 2.78 7.79
C ILE A 227 8.80 2.97 6.63
N LEU A 228 8.36 3.65 5.58
CA LEU A 228 9.15 3.80 4.36
C LEU A 228 10.35 4.74 4.56
N ALA A 229 10.27 5.69 5.50
CA ALA A 229 11.42 6.50 5.91
C ALA A 229 12.59 5.66 6.41
N VAL A 230 12.32 4.51 7.02
CA VAL A 230 13.33 3.58 7.54
C VAL A 230 13.66 2.47 6.54
N TRP A 231 12.65 1.91 5.89
CA TRP A 231 12.80 0.75 5.02
C TRP A 231 13.83 0.96 3.90
N ILE A 232 13.85 2.14 3.29
CA ILE A 232 14.78 2.45 2.21
C ILE A 232 16.24 2.53 2.68
N TYR A 233 16.46 2.73 3.98
CA TYR A 233 17.79 2.85 4.58
C TYR A 233 18.28 1.56 5.28
N VAL A 234 17.58 0.44 5.13
CA VAL A 234 17.96 -0.85 5.74
C VAL A 234 19.36 -1.29 5.30
N GLU A 235 19.70 -1.11 4.01
CA GLU A 235 21.04 -1.45 3.52
C GLU A 235 22.12 -0.51 4.06
N PRO A 236 22.00 0.83 3.97
CA PRO A 236 22.94 1.75 4.62
C PRO A 236 23.06 1.51 6.12
N LEU A 237 21.97 1.21 6.85
CA LEU A 237 22.01 0.87 8.28
C LEU A 237 22.80 -0.41 8.54
N SER A 238 22.63 -1.43 7.71
CA SER A 238 23.40 -2.67 7.81
C SER A 238 24.90 -2.42 7.63
N ARG A 239 25.29 -1.61 6.65
CA ARG A 239 26.68 -1.21 6.42
C ARG A 239 27.23 -0.38 7.57
N GLN A 240 26.46 0.58 8.07
CA GLN A 240 26.85 1.41 9.21
C GLN A 240 27.02 0.58 10.50
N SER A 241 26.27 -0.52 10.63
CA SER A 241 26.42 -1.51 11.72
C SER A 241 27.65 -2.41 11.55
N GLY A 242 28.42 -2.29 10.47
CA GLY A 242 29.58 -3.13 10.19
C GLY A 242 29.25 -4.57 9.80
N HIS A 243 28.04 -4.82 9.29
CA HIS A 243 27.61 -6.16 8.91
C HIS A 243 28.28 -6.66 7.63
N PRO A 244 28.48 -7.98 7.47
CA PRO A 244 28.98 -8.57 6.23
C PRO A 244 28.06 -8.26 5.04
N ALA A 245 28.65 -8.26 3.84
CA ALA A 245 27.91 -8.16 2.60
C ALA A 245 26.79 -9.23 2.52
N GLY A 246 25.61 -8.85 1.99
CA GLY A 246 24.45 -9.73 1.91
C GLY A 246 23.53 -9.71 3.14
N THR A 247 23.97 -9.19 4.30
CA THR A 247 23.14 -9.13 5.51
C THR A 247 21.86 -8.31 5.28
N ALA A 248 21.95 -7.18 4.60
CA ALA A 248 20.81 -6.36 4.28
C ALA A 248 19.80 -7.10 3.38
N GLY A 249 20.30 -7.79 2.34
CA GLY A 249 19.44 -8.61 1.46
C GLY A 249 18.70 -9.71 2.23
N LEU A 250 19.38 -10.40 3.14
CA LEU A 250 18.78 -11.41 4.02
C LEU A 250 17.75 -10.78 4.97
N ALA A 251 18.03 -9.61 5.56
CA ALA A 251 17.10 -8.87 6.41
C ALA A 251 15.83 -8.49 5.66
N MET A 252 15.96 -8.00 4.43
CA MET A 252 14.82 -7.67 3.56
C MET A 252 14.00 -8.91 3.19
N ALA A 253 14.66 -10.01 2.83
CA ALA A 253 13.98 -11.27 2.52
C ALA A 253 13.21 -11.83 3.73
N LEU A 254 13.82 -11.83 4.91
CA LEU A 254 13.17 -12.24 6.15
C LEU A 254 11.98 -11.33 6.51
N SER A 255 12.15 -10.02 6.34
CA SER A 255 11.07 -9.06 6.55
C SER A 255 9.90 -9.30 5.61
N LEU A 256 10.14 -9.52 4.30
CA LEU A 256 9.09 -9.84 3.33
C LEU A 256 8.38 -11.17 3.65
N GLY A 257 9.14 -12.20 4.01
CA GLY A 257 8.56 -13.48 4.46
C GLY A 257 7.67 -13.29 5.69
N ALA A 258 8.15 -12.52 6.67
CA ALA A 258 7.39 -12.20 7.87
C ALA A 258 6.16 -11.32 7.59
N GLN A 259 6.20 -10.45 6.57
CA GLN A 259 5.02 -9.70 6.08
C GLN A 259 3.91 -10.64 5.60
N VAL A 260 4.25 -11.70 4.83
CA VAL A 260 3.26 -12.69 4.39
C VAL A 260 2.60 -13.36 5.60
N VAL A 261 3.39 -13.77 6.59
CA VAL A 261 2.86 -14.36 7.83
C VAL A 261 1.98 -13.36 8.60
N GLY A 262 2.44 -12.11 8.73
CA GLY A 262 1.69 -11.03 9.37
C GLY A 262 0.33 -10.78 8.70
N GLY A 263 0.29 -10.71 7.38
CA GLY A 263 -0.94 -10.54 6.60
C GLY A 263 -1.91 -11.72 6.72
N LEU A 264 -1.40 -12.96 6.71
CA LEU A 264 -2.20 -14.15 6.97
C LEU A 264 -2.83 -14.10 8.38
N LEU A 265 -2.02 -13.83 9.41
CA LEU A 265 -2.51 -13.73 10.77
C LEU A 265 -3.48 -12.57 10.95
N ALA A 266 -3.26 -11.42 10.31
CA ALA A 266 -4.21 -10.32 10.28
C ALA A 266 -5.56 -10.73 9.68
N THR A 267 -5.56 -11.55 8.62
CA THR A 267 -6.79 -12.08 8.02
C THR A 267 -7.60 -12.94 8.99
N PHE A 268 -6.93 -13.75 9.80
CA PHE A 268 -7.58 -14.56 10.85
C PHE A 268 -8.00 -13.73 12.06
N ALA A 269 -7.20 -12.72 12.43
CA ALA A 269 -7.44 -11.84 13.57
C ALA A 269 -8.56 -10.82 13.31
N ALA A 270 -8.80 -10.47 12.05
CA ALA A 270 -9.79 -9.49 11.63
C ALA A 270 -11.19 -9.79 12.22
N GLY A 271 -11.77 -8.81 12.91
CA GLY A 271 -13.06 -8.92 13.61
C GLY A 271 -13.06 -9.80 14.87
N ARG A 272 -11.88 -10.33 15.29
CA ARG A 272 -11.74 -11.10 16.55
C ARG A 272 -11.00 -10.32 17.63
N ILE A 273 -10.11 -9.44 17.21
CA ILE A 273 -9.33 -8.60 18.15
C ILE A 273 -9.67 -7.12 17.94
N PRO A 274 -9.66 -6.30 18.99
CA PRO A 274 -9.97 -4.88 18.89
C PRO A 274 -8.95 -4.16 18.00
N THR A 275 -9.45 -3.38 17.02
CA THR A 275 -8.65 -2.58 16.10
C THR A 275 -7.65 -1.66 16.83
N ALA A 276 -8.12 -0.99 17.90
CA ALA A 276 -7.27 -0.10 18.70
C ALA A 276 -6.07 -0.83 19.32
N LEU A 277 -6.31 -1.97 19.94
CA LEU A 277 -5.26 -2.75 20.60
C LEU A 277 -4.22 -3.21 19.57
N THR A 278 -4.69 -3.72 18.41
CA THR A 278 -3.83 -4.18 17.33
C THR A 278 -2.92 -3.05 16.83
N LEU A 279 -3.50 -1.87 16.55
CA LEU A 279 -2.72 -0.73 16.08
C LEU A 279 -1.73 -0.23 17.14
N VAL A 280 -2.17 -0.06 18.40
CA VAL A 280 -1.30 0.42 19.48
C VAL A 280 -0.12 -0.52 19.69
N VAL A 281 -0.36 -1.83 19.84
CA VAL A 281 0.71 -2.82 20.06
C VAL A 281 1.66 -2.87 18.87
N SER A 282 1.15 -2.83 17.63
CA SER A 282 1.98 -2.86 16.44
C SER A 282 2.82 -1.58 16.29
N LEU A 283 2.25 -0.41 16.50
CA LEU A 283 2.96 0.88 16.42
C LEU A 283 4.06 0.97 17.47
N LEU A 284 3.79 0.55 18.71
CA LEU A 284 4.79 0.48 19.79
C LEU A 284 5.90 -0.52 19.45
N GLY A 285 5.55 -1.72 18.98
CA GLY A 285 6.52 -2.73 18.59
C GLY A 285 7.42 -2.29 17.44
N MET A 286 6.86 -1.61 16.43
CA MET A 286 7.65 -1.06 15.32
C MET A 286 8.55 0.10 15.77
N GLY A 287 8.05 0.99 16.64
CA GLY A 287 8.86 2.05 17.24
C GLY A 287 10.03 1.47 18.04
N ALA A 288 9.79 0.42 18.83
CA ALA A 288 10.84 -0.29 19.56
C ALA A 288 11.86 -0.93 18.59
N ALA A 289 11.43 -1.52 17.48
CA ALA A 289 12.31 -2.05 16.45
C ALA A 289 13.23 -0.98 15.86
N MET A 290 12.68 0.20 15.56
CA MET A 290 13.46 1.35 15.05
C MET A 290 14.47 1.83 16.09
N ILE A 291 14.11 1.85 17.38
CA ILE A 291 15.04 2.20 18.46
C ILE A 291 16.17 1.17 18.53
N VAL A 292 15.89 -0.12 18.41
CA VAL A 292 16.94 -1.15 18.40
C VAL A 292 17.89 -0.96 17.21
N PHE A 293 17.38 -0.65 16.02
CA PHE A 293 18.22 -0.34 14.86
C PHE A 293 19.16 0.86 15.09
N ALA A 294 18.72 1.87 15.86
CA ALA A 294 19.52 3.05 16.16
C ALA A 294 20.78 2.74 16.99
N TYR A 295 20.78 1.63 17.73
CA TYR A 295 21.95 1.14 18.47
C TYR A 295 22.93 0.33 17.61
N LEU A 296 22.68 0.20 16.31
CA LEU A 296 23.52 -0.53 15.35
C LEU A 296 23.83 -1.96 15.85
N PRO A 297 22.79 -2.79 16.04
CA PRO A 297 22.93 -4.09 16.70
C PRO A 297 23.72 -5.08 15.84
N GLY A 298 24.26 -6.14 16.45
CA GLY A 298 24.90 -7.24 15.72
C GLY A 298 23.92 -7.98 14.78
N VAL A 299 24.46 -8.74 13.84
CA VAL A 299 23.75 -9.37 12.72
C VAL A 299 22.49 -10.11 13.13
N THR A 300 22.56 -10.98 14.14
CA THR A 300 21.42 -11.80 14.58
C THR A 300 20.26 -10.93 15.05
N VAL A 301 20.52 -9.91 15.86
CA VAL A 301 19.50 -8.99 16.36
C VAL A 301 18.94 -8.17 15.20
N PHE A 302 19.79 -7.68 14.29
CA PHE A 302 19.37 -6.93 13.11
C PHE A 302 18.40 -7.74 12.24
N LEU A 303 18.70 -9.00 11.94
CA LEU A 303 17.85 -9.90 11.16
C LEU A 303 16.52 -10.20 11.87
N THR A 304 16.57 -10.49 13.17
CA THR A 304 15.36 -10.76 13.97
C THR A 304 14.43 -9.55 14.02
N VAL A 305 15.00 -8.37 14.28
CA VAL A 305 14.24 -7.12 14.34
C VAL A 305 13.67 -6.74 12.97
N SER A 306 14.40 -7.00 11.88
CA SER A 306 13.90 -6.79 10.52
C SER A 306 12.69 -7.68 10.21
N ALA A 307 12.74 -8.94 10.60
CA ALA A 307 11.61 -9.86 10.46
C ALA A 307 10.40 -9.40 11.30
N MET A 308 10.62 -9.02 12.57
CA MET A 308 9.56 -8.51 13.44
C MET A 308 8.95 -7.21 12.88
N PHE A 309 9.76 -6.31 12.37
CA PHE A 309 9.31 -5.07 11.74
C PHE A 309 8.40 -5.34 10.54
N GLY A 310 8.82 -6.23 9.64
CA GLY A 310 8.01 -6.64 8.50
C GLY A 310 6.69 -7.31 8.92
N PHE A 311 6.74 -8.21 9.90
CA PHE A 311 5.56 -8.85 10.47
C PHE A 311 4.55 -7.81 10.99
N LEU A 312 4.99 -6.91 11.87
CA LEU A 312 4.13 -5.89 12.48
C LEU A 312 3.57 -4.90 11.44
N TRP A 313 4.38 -4.55 10.44
CA TRP A 313 3.93 -3.70 9.33
C TRP A 313 2.69 -4.30 8.65
N MET A 314 2.80 -5.54 8.16
CA MET A 314 1.72 -6.15 7.40
C MET A 314 0.55 -6.60 8.29
N PHE A 315 0.83 -6.92 9.56
CA PHE A 315 -0.20 -7.25 10.55
C PHE A 315 -1.07 -6.03 10.89
N ALA A 316 -0.47 -4.85 11.04
CA ALA A 316 -1.18 -3.62 11.40
C ALA A 316 -1.94 -2.97 10.21
N SER A 317 -1.36 -3.03 9.01
CA SER A 317 -1.85 -2.28 7.84
C SER A 317 -3.35 -2.43 7.56
N PRO A 318 -3.96 -3.63 7.59
CA PRO A 318 -5.39 -3.81 7.29
C PRO A 318 -6.30 -3.12 8.30
N PHE A 319 -5.83 -2.92 9.54
CA PHE A 319 -6.64 -2.35 10.62
C PHE A 319 -6.80 -0.82 10.53
N PHE A 320 -6.05 -0.14 9.66
CA PHE A 320 -6.32 1.26 9.36
C PHE A 320 -7.63 1.46 8.60
N THR A 321 -8.09 0.50 7.80
CA THR A 321 -9.38 0.59 7.11
C THR A 321 -10.56 0.67 8.08
N PRO A 322 -10.74 -0.26 9.05
CA PRO A 322 -11.79 -0.12 10.05
C PRO A 322 -11.62 1.12 10.95
N LEU A 323 -10.38 1.54 11.28
CA LEU A 323 -10.15 2.79 12.00
C LEU A 323 -10.78 3.99 11.27
N VAL A 324 -10.56 4.12 9.96
CA VAL A 324 -11.12 5.20 9.14
C VAL A 324 -12.64 5.09 9.04
N ILE A 325 -13.18 3.87 8.89
CA ILE A 325 -14.64 3.62 8.85
C ILE A 325 -15.28 3.96 10.20
N ASP A 326 -14.65 3.62 11.30
CA ASP A 326 -15.12 3.97 12.64
C ASP A 326 -15.12 5.49 12.90
N ALA A 327 -14.16 6.20 12.30
CA ALA A 327 -14.07 7.65 12.35
C ALA A 327 -15.06 8.35 11.42
N ASP A 328 -15.42 7.72 10.30
CA ASP A 328 -16.39 8.18 9.32
C ASP A 328 -17.37 7.06 8.93
N PRO A 329 -18.51 6.91 9.66
CA PRO A 329 -19.49 5.86 9.40
C PRO A 329 -20.09 5.89 7.99
N THR A 330 -20.01 7.02 7.28
CA THR A 330 -20.39 7.09 5.86
C THR A 330 -19.45 6.32 4.96
N ARG A 331 -18.27 5.91 5.47
CA ARG A 331 -17.18 5.22 4.78
C ARG A 331 -16.54 6.03 3.62
N ARG A 332 -16.93 7.31 3.46
CA ARG A 332 -16.43 8.16 2.37
C ARG A 332 -14.93 8.44 2.54
N ALA A 333 -14.48 8.74 3.77
CA ALA A 333 -13.07 8.92 4.06
C ALA A 333 -12.25 7.66 3.73
N ALA A 334 -12.77 6.46 4.00
CA ALA A 334 -12.08 5.21 3.73
C ALA A 334 -11.79 4.97 2.23
N MET A 335 -12.53 5.63 1.33
CA MET A 335 -12.23 5.60 -0.12
C MET A 335 -10.88 6.23 -0.48
N PHE A 336 -10.36 7.10 0.38
CA PHE A 336 -9.04 7.74 0.22
C PHE A 336 -7.92 6.97 0.94
N GLY A 337 -8.24 5.84 1.59
CA GLY A 337 -7.29 5.09 2.42
C GLY A 337 -6.05 4.64 1.68
N SER A 338 -6.20 4.05 0.48
CA SER A 338 -5.07 3.63 -0.35
C SER A 338 -4.25 4.82 -0.87
N GLY A 339 -4.93 5.93 -1.23
CA GLY A 339 -4.26 7.17 -1.63
C GLY A 339 -3.40 7.73 -0.48
N ALA A 340 -3.96 7.83 0.72
CA ALA A 340 -3.24 8.30 1.90
C ALA A 340 -2.04 7.40 2.24
N ALA A 341 -2.21 6.07 2.17
CA ALA A 341 -1.13 5.12 2.40
C ALA A 341 0.02 5.29 1.39
N LEU A 342 -0.28 5.33 0.09
CA LEU A 342 0.71 5.47 -0.98
C LEU A 342 1.41 6.84 -0.96
N LEU A 343 0.68 7.92 -0.65
CA LEU A 343 1.30 9.23 -0.45
C LEU A 343 2.24 9.22 0.77
N GLY A 344 1.87 8.53 1.85
CA GLY A 344 2.76 8.27 2.98
C GLY A 344 4.01 7.51 2.54
N CYS A 345 3.84 6.42 1.78
CA CYS A 345 4.96 5.63 1.25
C CYS A 345 5.93 6.47 0.40
N SER A 346 5.46 7.44 -0.38
CA SER A 346 6.34 8.33 -1.16
C SER A 346 6.94 9.46 -0.31
N ALA A 347 6.19 10.00 0.65
CA ALA A 347 6.62 11.10 1.50
C ALA A 347 7.71 10.68 2.51
N GLY A 348 7.64 9.46 3.04
CA GLY A 348 8.59 8.95 4.03
C GLY A 348 10.04 9.05 3.59
N PRO A 349 10.45 8.40 2.49
CA PRO A 349 11.80 8.49 1.96
C PRO A 349 12.22 9.91 1.59
N PHE A 350 11.31 10.70 1.01
CA PHE A 350 11.57 12.09 0.68
C PHE A 350 11.92 12.89 1.93
N LEU A 351 11.07 12.82 2.97
CA LEU A 351 11.33 13.51 4.23
C LEU A 351 12.63 13.03 4.88
N ALA A 352 12.88 11.71 4.88
CA ALA A 352 14.11 11.17 5.45
C ALA A 352 15.35 11.71 4.73
N SER A 353 15.32 11.85 3.41
CA SER A 353 16.43 12.37 2.63
C SER A 353 16.84 13.80 2.98
N LEU A 354 15.94 14.59 3.61
CA LEU A 354 16.24 15.95 4.05
C LEU A 354 17.05 15.99 5.35
N PHE A 355 17.09 14.90 6.10
CA PHE A 355 17.73 14.82 7.43
C PHE A 355 18.91 13.86 7.48
N VAL A 356 18.98 12.90 6.55
CA VAL A 356 20.05 11.90 6.51
C VAL A 356 21.31 12.50 5.94
N GLY A 357 22.46 12.32 6.66
CA GLY A 357 23.80 12.68 6.18
C GLY A 357 24.47 11.52 5.44
N GLU A 358 25.55 11.83 4.70
CA GLU A 358 26.32 10.81 3.94
C GLU A 358 26.92 9.71 4.85
N ALA A 359 27.28 10.06 6.09
CA ALA A 359 27.95 9.17 7.03
C ALA A 359 27.01 8.53 8.06
N ASP A 360 25.84 9.10 8.31
CA ASP A 360 24.92 8.63 9.35
C ASP A 360 23.46 8.67 8.88
N VAL A 361 22.89 7.47 8.71
CA VAL A 361 21.49 7.31 8.28
C VAL A 361 20.51 7.15 9.44
N ARG A 362 20.97 7.22 10.71
CA ARG A 362 20.08 7.04 11.90
C ARG A 362 19.05 8.13 12.04
N GLN A 363 19.22 9.29 11.40
CA GLN A 363 18.21 10.34 11.36
C GLN A 363 16.89 9.86 10.71
N SER A 364 16.97 8.90 9.78
CA SER A 364 15.78 8.24 9.21
C SER A 364 14.96 7.49 10.27
N LEU A 365 15.63 6.89 11.26
CA LEU A 365 14.99 6.18 12.38
C LEU A 365 14.28 7.18 13.32
N ILE A 366 14.91 8.32 13.62
CA ILE A 366 14.31 9.37 14.45
C ILE A 366 13.03 9.90 13.79
N LEU A 367 13.09 10.19 12.49
CA LEU A 367 11.93 10.60 11.72
C LEU A 367 10.86 9.49 11.71
N GLY A 368 11.26 8.25 11.46
CA GLY A 368 10.37 7.09 11.46
C GLY A 368 9.63 6.93 12.78
N VAL A 369 10.35 6.97 13.92
CA VAL A 369 9.75 6.93 15.27
C VAL A 369 8.81 8.11 15.49
N GLY A 370 9.18 9.33 15.09
CA GLY A 370 8.32 10.52 15.20
C GLY A 370 7.02 10.38 14.43
N LEU A 371 7.07 9.86 13.20
CA LEU A 371 5.89 9.61 12.37
C LEU A 371 5.01 8.48 12.93
N LEU A 372 5.60 7.38 13.43
CA LEU A 372 4.85 6.32 14.11
C LEU A 372 4.22 6.82 15.41
N ALA A 373 4.93 7.63 16.19
CA ALA A 373 4.38 8.26 17.39
C ALA A 373 3.21 9.19 17.05
N THR A 374 3.31 9.96 15.97
CA THR A 374 2.20 10.79 15.46
C THR A 374 0.99 9.93 15.12
N SER A 375 1.20 8.83 14.38
CA SER A 375 0.12 7.87 14.08
C SER A 375 -0.50 7.31 15.36
N LEU A 376 0.33 6.90 16.33
CA LEU A 376 -0.13 6.36 17.61
C LEU A 376 -0.98 7.36 18.40
N VAL A 377 -0.53 8.60 18.51
CA VAL A 377 -1.27 9.67 19.20
C VAL A 377 -2.63 9.88 18.54
N ILE A 378 -2.69 9.94 17.21
CA ILE A 378 -3.95 10.09 16.48
C ILE A 378 -4.88 8.90 16.75
N VAL A 379 -4.38 7.67 16.67
CA VAL A 379 -5.17 6.46 16.96
C VAL A 379 -5.75 6.53 18.36
N MET A 380 -4.92 6.85 19.36
CA MET A 380 -5.38 6.97 20.76
C MET A 380 -6.44 8.06 20.93
N LEU A 381 -6.24 9.24 20.35
CA LEU A 381 -7.21 10.34 20.44
C LEU A 381 -8.57 9.96 19.83
N LEU A 382 -8.57 9.28 18.66
CA LEU A 382 -9.82 8.83 18.03
C LEU A 382 -10.61 7.84 18.91
N TYR A 383 -9.91 6.96 19.61
CA TYR A 383 -10.55 5.99 20.52
C TYR A 383 -10.99 6.61 21.85
N PHE A 384 -10.18 7.49 22.47
CA PHE A 384 -10.56 8.17 23.72
C PHE A 384 -11.79 9.08 23.53
N VAL A 385 -11.87 9.81 22.42
CA VAL A 385 -13.04 10.65 22.12
C VAL A 385 -14.30 9.78 21.94
N ARG A 386 -14.18 8.59 21.34
CA ARG A 386 -15.31 7.66 21.19
C ARG A 386 -15.79 7.12 22.54
N ALA A 387 -14.87 6.73 23.42
CA ALA A 387 -15.22 6.22 24.75
C ALA A 387 -16.02 7.24 25.57
N LYS A 388 -15.62 8.51 25.49
CA LYS A 388 -16.29 9.61 26.22
C LYS A 388 -17.69 9.93 25.68
N SER A 389 -17.92 9.81 24.37
CA SER A 389 -19.26 10.01 23.79
C SER A 389 -20.24 8.90 24.17
N HIS A 390 -19.80 7.65 24.31
CA HIS A 390 -20.65 6.56 24.79
C HIS A 390 -20.99 6.67 26.30
N SER A 391 -20.08 7.21 27.13
CA SER A 391 -20.33 7.41 28.55
C SER A 391 -21.25 8.60 28.89
N LEU A 392 -21.52 9.49 27.92
CA LEU A 392 -22.43 10.63 28.08
C LEU A 392 -23.87 10.33 27.59
N VAL A 393 -24.06 9.19 26.91
CA VAL A 393 -25.37 8.75 26.36
C VAL A 393 -25.93 7.55 27.16
N ALA A 394 -25.11 6.93 28.00
CA ALA A 394 -25.53 5.91 28.98
C ALA A 394 -25.80 6.54 30.36
#